data_018b8c79919c3b20c031cfd47ccd7e30
#
_entry.id   018b8c79919c3b20c031cfd47ccd7e30
#
_cell.length_a   1.000
_cell.length_b   1.000
_cell.length_c   1.000
_cell.angle_alpha   90.00
_cell.angle_beta   90.00
_cell.angle_gamma   90.00
#
_symmetry.space_group_name_H-M   'P 1'
#
loop_
_entity.id
_entity.type
_entity.pdbx_description
1 polymer ?
#
loop_
_entity_poly.entity_id
_entity_poly.type
_entity_poly.pdbx_seq_one_letter_code
_entity_poly.pdbx_strand_id
1 'polypeptide(L)'
;MNRRTPCTMLCLCLAATMALHPAIAGAKPATKAHGASLLRTPGGTDRAEMQTMQIASHGALMNALVYVAAGAGPHPAVILLHGFPGNERNLDLAQDMRRAGWDVLYFNYRGSWGTPGDFSFTHGIEDTAAALAYLRRPDVAKSLRLDPTRIVLIGHSMGGFMSVEGAAADPAVKAFATISAADLGGRMKQMQATQATPDAIAKMAAGLAAEGMAPLAGCTPQGLANDLVQHVATWPFADKVEALKSRTALIVTSDDGLADENNRFAAALRKAGDSHVTTVHLPTDHSYSDQRIELSRAVLKWLAALPR
;
A
#
# COMPACT_ATOMS: atom_id res chain seq x y z
N MET A 1 57.92 -14.01 -38.34
CA MET A 1 58.62 -12.69 -38.38
C MET A 1 57.79 -11.77 -37.51
N ASN A 2 58.22 -11.71 -36.32
CA ASN A 2 58.76 -10.65 -35.48
C ASN A 2 58.26 -9.22 -35.76
N ARG A 3 57.56 -8.63 -34.79
CA ARG A 3 58.01 -7.43 -34.05
C ARG A 3 57.14 -7.15 -32.87
N ARG A 4 57.78 -7.28 -31.68
CA ARG A 4 57.30 -6.78 -30.38
C ARG A 4 57.72 -5.31 -30.25
N THR A 5 56.82 -4.44 -29.76
CA THR A 5 57.21 -3.10 -29.29
C THR A 5 56.82 -2.96 -27.81
N PRO A 6 57.74 -2.49 -26.95
CA PRO A 6 57.50 -2.41 -25.51
C PRO A 6 56.80 -1.11 -25.14
N CYS A 7 55.84 -1.20 -24.19
CA CYS A 7 55.17 -0.07 -23.56
C CYS A 7 56.02 0.44 -22.41
N THR A 8 56.53 1.66 -22.52
CA THR A 8 57.35 2.35 -21.51
C THR A 8 56.47 2.95 -20.46
N MET A 9 56.66 2.51 -19.22
CA MET A 9 56.01 2.99 -18.01
C MET A 9 56.65 4.29 -17.54
N LEU A 10 55.94 5.41 -17.58
CA LEU A 10 56.40 6.72 -17.08
C LEU A 10 55.84 6.92 -15.67
N CYS A 11 56.74 6.75 -14.67
CA CYS A 11 56.47 7.16 -13.28
C CYS A 11 56.58 8.67 -13.16
N LEU A 12 55.50 9.36 -12.81
CA LEU A 12 55.51 10.76 -12.38
C LEU A 12 55.46 10.81 -10.84
N CYS A 13 56.61 11.14 -10.24
CA CYS A 13 56.65 11.51 -8.81
C CYS A 13 56.15 12.94 -8.65
N LEU A 14 55.02 13.12 -7.95
CA LEU A 14 54.59 14.44 -7.48
C LEU A 14 55.15 14.66 -6.08
N ALA A 15 56.06 15.62 -5.97
CA ALA A 15 56.55 16.15 -4.71
C ALA A 15 55.48 17.04 -4.07
N ALA A 16 55.05 16.71 -2.86
CA ALA A 16 54.16 17.52 -2.06
C ALA A 16 54.97 18.62 -1.34
N THR A 17 54.79 19.87 -1.72
CA THR A 17 55.24 21.04 -0.98
C THR A 17 54.26 21.38 0.13
N MET A 18 54.70 21.21 1.39
CA MET A 18 53.96 21.70 2.57
C MET A 18 54.07 23.23 2.62
N ALA A 19 52.97 23.93 2.42
CA ALA A 19 52.84 25.34 2.71
C ALA A 19 52.40 25.52 4.18
N LEU A 20 53.25 26.10 5.00
CA LEU A 20 52.92 26.59 6.34
C LEU A 20 51.89 27.73 6.20
N HIS A 21 50.73 27.58 6.77
CA HIS A 21 49.78 28.69 6.96
C HIS A 21 49.99 29.29 8.36
N PRO A 22 50.02 30.63 8.50
CA PRO A 22 50.10 31.27 9.80
C PRO A 22 48.78 31.14 10.58
N ALA A 23 48.92 30.89 11.87
CA ALA A 23 47.82 30.84 12.82
C ALA A 23 47.06 32.19 12.85
N ILE A 24 45.79 32.18 12.55
CA ILE A 24 44.90 33.31 12.79
C ILE A 24 44.36 33.18 14.21
N ALA A 25 44.84 34.08 15.08
CA ALA A 25 44.40 34.24 16.44
C ALA A 25 42.98 34.92 16.47
N GLY A 26 42.11 34.42 17.35
CA GLY A 26 41.02 35.20 17.92
C GLY A 26 39.70 35.21 17.18
N ALA A 27 38.98 34.11 17.19
CA ALA A 27 37.52 34.18 17.03
C ALA A 27 36.89 34.38 18.42
N LYS A 28 36.20 35.51 18.61
CA LYS A 28 35.31 35.76 19.75
C LYS A 28 34.20 34.68 19.79
N PRO A 29 33.75 34.23 20.97
CA PRO A 29 32.66 33.29 21.05
C PRO A 29 31.39 33.91 20.42
N ALA A 30 30.84 33.21 19.42
CA ALA A 30 29.57 33.58 18.82
C ALA A 30 28.49 33.62 19.91
N THR A 31 27.87 34.76 20.07
CA THR A 31 26.64 34.94 20.82
C THR A 31 25.66 33.88 20.38
N LYS A 32 25.10 33.15 21.37
CA LYS A 32 23.99 32.22 21.14
C LYS A 32 22.91 32.91 20.31
N ALA A 33 22.84 32.55 19.04
CA ALA A 33 21.64 32.85 18.26
C ALA A 33 20.48 32.21 19.01
N HIS A 34 19.58 33.05 19.51
CA HIS A 34 18.25 32.62 19.93
C HIS A 34 17.61 32.03 18.69
N GLY A 35 17.67 30.71 18.58
CA GLY A 35 16.87 29.96 17.64
C GLY A 35 15.42 30.40 17.89
N ALA A 36 14.88 31.14 16.94
CA ALA A 36 13.46 31.43 16.91
C ALA A 36 12.74 30.10 17.09
N SER A 37 12.08 29.92 18.21
CA SER A 37 11.15 28.85 18.47
C SER A 37 10.04 28.99 17.44
N LEU A 38 10.24 28.41 16.26
CA LEU A 38 9.22 28.32 15.24
C LEU A 38 8.11 27.43 15.80
N LEU A 39 7.07 28.10 16.31
CA LEU A 39 5.75 27.53 16.54
C LEU A 39 5.70 26.34 17.52
N ARG A 40 6.01 26.58 18.79
CA ARG A 40 5.35 25.82 19.85
C ARG A 40 3.90 26.28 19.90
N THR A 41 3.05 25.63 19.12
CA THR A 41 1.61 25.61 19.41
C THR A 41 1.45 25.01 20.81
N PRO A 42 0.57 25.52 21.69
CA PRO A 42 0.36 24.97 23.02
C PRO A 42 0.14 23.47 22.94
N GLY A 43 0.88 22.69 23.72
CA GLY A 43 0.86 21.23 23.67
C GLY A 43 -0.48 20.69 24.15
N GLY A 44 -1.38 20.35 23.24
CA GLY A 44 -2.45 19.41 23.47
C GLY A 44 -2.01 18.03 23.00
N THR A 45 -2.40 16.98 23.69
CA THR A 45 -2.19 15.56 23.33
C THR A 45 -2.91 15.17 22.03
N ASP A 46 -3.67 16.08 21.43
CA ASP A 46 -4.64 15.84 20.36
C ASP A 46 -4.16 16.34 18.98
N ARG A 47 -2.84 16.42 18.79
CA ARG A 47 -2.27 16.85 17.52
C ARG A 47 -2.26 15.72 16.50
N ALA A 48 -2.35 16.09 15.21
CA ALA A 48 -2.07 15.16 14.13
C ALA A 48 -0.60 14.71 14.18
N GLU A 49 -0.36 13.43 13.96
CA GLU A 49 0.96 12.82 14.06
C GLU A 49 1.21 11.85 12.89
N MET A 50 2.46 11.47 12.72
CA MET A 50 2.86 10.30 11.95
C MET A 50 3.74 9.45 12.86
N GLN A 51 3.37 8.19 13.05
CA GLN A 51 4.12 7.23 13.86
C GLN A 51 4.57 6.07 12.99
N THR A 52 5.84 5.70 13.08
CA THR A 52 6.37 4.47 12.46
C THR A 52 6.29 3.32 13.45
N MET A 53 6.02 2.13 12.93
CA MET A 53 5.90 0.94 13.76
C MET A 53 6.24 -0.32 12.98
N GLN A 54 6.32 -1.42 13.69
CA GLN A 54 6.42 -2.76 13.09
C GLN A 54 5.25 -3.62 13.55
N ILE A 55 4.64 -4.32 12.61
CA ILE A 55 3.51 -5.21 12.86
C ILE A 55 3.98 -6.64 12.67
N ALA A 56 3.84 -7.48 13.70
CA ALA A 56 4.18 -8.88 13.60
C ALA A 56 3.17 -9.62 12.72
N SER A 57 3.68 -10.35 11.72
CA SER A 57 2.91 -11.25 10.87
C SER A 57 3.74 -12.50 10.57
N HIS A 58 3.27 -13.67 10.99
CA HIS A 58 3.85 -14.99 10.68
C HIS A 58 5.38 -15.04 10.78
N GLY A 59 5.95 -14.51 11.88
CA GLY A 59 7.38 -14.52 12.17
C GLY A 59 8.19 -13.38 11.53
N ALA A 60 7.60 -12.54 10.72
CA ALA A 60 8.21 -11.31 10.20
C ALA A 60 7.66 -10.06 10.90
N LEU A 61 8.42 -8.97 10.83
CA LEU A 61 8.01 -7.66 11.31
C LEU A 61 7.79 -6.75 10.10
N MET A 62 6.53 -6.47 9.77
CA MET A 62 6.14 -5.60 8.65
C MET A 62 6.42 -4.15 9.00
N ASN A 63 7.13 -3.43 8.13
CA ASN A 63 7.35 -2.00 8.27
C ASN A 63 6.04 -1.26 7.98
N ALA A 64 5.62 -0.43 8.92
CA ALA A 64 4.35 0.29 8.86
C ALA A 64 4.48 1.73 9.35
N LEU A 65 3.52 2.56 8.97
CA LEU A 65 3.31 3.89 9.50
C LEU A 65 1.81 4.14 9.69
N VAL A 66 1.49 4.95 10.69
CA VAL A 66 0.14 5.46 10.90
C VAL A 66 0.15 6.97 10.84
N TYR A 67 -0.70 7.53 10.01
CA TYR A 67 -1.08 8.92 10.06
C TYR A 67 -2.24 9.08 11.05
N VAL A 68 -1.96 9.62 12.23
CA VAL A 68 -2.95 9.85 13.30
C VAL A 68 -3.64 11.18 13.08
N ALA A 69 -4.96 11.20 13.11
CA ALA A 69 -5.76 12.40 12.94
C ALA A 69 -5.64 13.35 14.14
N ALA A 70 -5.95 14.63 13.93
CA ALA A 70 -6.07 15.60 15.02
C ALA A 70 -7.40 15.44 15.78
N GLY A 71 -7.38 15.69 17.07
CA GLY A 71 -8.54 15.60 17.96
C GLY A 71 -8.40 14.52 19.02
N ALA A 72 -9.28 14.56 20.01
CA ALA A 72 -9.25 13.65 21.15
C ALA A 72 -9.55 12.18 20.80
N GLY A 73 -10.19 11.95 19.63
CA GLY A 73 -10.67 10.62 19.22
C GLY A 73 -11.89 10.17 20.07
N PRO A 74 -12.25 8.88 20.03
CA PRO A 74 -11.61 7.87 19.17
C PRO A 74 -11.88 8.10 17.67
N HIS A 75 -10.84 8.03 16.84
CA HIS A 75 -10.94 8.22 15.39
C HIS A 75 -11.30 6.92 14.70
N PRO A 76 -12.13 6.91 13.65
CA PRO A 76 -12.23 5.77 12.76
C PRO A 76 -10.90 5.57 12.03
N ALA A 77 -10.62 4.34 11.59
CA ALA A 77 -9.37 3.99 10.96
C ALA A 77 -9.54 3.44 9.55
N VAL A 78 -8.56 3.70 8.68
CA VAL A 78 -8.40 3.07 7.37
C VAL A 78 -7.11 2.26 7.39
N ILE A 79 -7.15 1.04 6.87
CA ILE A 79 -5.96 0.32 6.42
C ILE A 79 -5.86 0.55 4.91
N LEU A 80 -4.80 1.23 4.48
CA LEU A 80 -4.53 1.55 3.09
C LEU A 80 -3.56 0.53 2.49
N LEU A 81 -4.03 -0.24 1.52
CA LEU A 81 -3.37 -1.40 0.95
C LEU A 81 -2.82 -1.08 -0.43
N HIS A 82 -1.50 -1.18 -0.59
CA HIS A 82 -0.84 -0.86 -1.86
C HIS A 82 -0.95 -1.98 -2.90
N GLY A 83 -0.75 -1.63 -4.17
CA GLY A 83 -0.76 -2.54 -5.29
C GLY A 83 0.51 -3.39 -5.44
N PHE A 84 0.63 -4.06 -6.58
CA PHE A 84 1.80 -4.82 -7.00
C PHE A 84 2.59 -4.01 -8.05
N PRO A 85 3.90 -3.91 -7.92
CA PRO A 85 4.76 -4.27 -6.79
C PRO A 85 4.76 -3.20 -5.67
N GLY A 86 3.91 -2.18 -5.73
CA GLY A 86 3.75 -1.16 -4.70
C GLY A 86 4.50 0.15 -4.98
N ASN A 87 4.66 0.52 -6.23
CA ASN A 87 5.24 1.81 -6.62
C ASN A 87 4.29 2.96 -6.24
N GLU A 88 3.00 2.83 -6.60
CA GLU A 88 1.97 3.77 -6.15
C GLU A 88 1.45 3.35 -4.77
N ARG A 89 1.68 4.21 -3.77
CA ARG A 89 1.35 3.95 -2.36
C ARG A 89 0.15 4.73 -1.87
N ASN A 90 -0.34 5.69 -2.66
CA ASN A 90 -1.47 6.54 -2.33
C ASN A 90 -1.30 7.32 -1.01
N LEU A 91 -0.08 7.75 -0.66
CA LEU A 91 0.17 8.44 0.61
C LEU A 91 -0.38 9.87 0.63
N ASP A 92 -0.60 10.49 -0.51
CA ASP A 92 -1.37 11.74 -0.67
C ASP A 92 -2.82 11.54 -0.21
N LEU A 93 -3.47 10.47 -0.68
CA LEU A 93 -4.81 10.06 -0.26
C LEU A 93 -4.85 9.74 1.25
N ALA A 94 -3.81 9.08 1.79
CA ALA A 94 -3.69 8.84 3.22
C ALA A 94 -3.68 10.15 4.03
N GLN A 95 -2.94 11.16 3.56
CA GLN A 95 -2.92 12.48 4.18
C GLN A 95 -4.26 13.21 4.09
N ASP A 96 -4.99 13.04 2.99
CA ASP A 96 -6.33 13.61 2.84
C ASP A 96 -7.31 12.97 3.83
N MET A 97 -7.31 11.65 3.95
CA MET A 97 -8.13 10.92 4.91
C MET A 97 -7.78 11.32 6.36
N ARG A 98 -6.48 11.48 6.68
CA ARG A 98 -6.05 11.96 8.00
C ARG A 98 -6.61 13.36 8.31
N ARG A 99 -6.56 14.29 7.33
CA ARG A 99 -7.14 15.64 7.48
C ARG A 99 -8.66 15.61 7.67
N ALA A 100 -9.31 14.58 7.12
CA ALA A 100 -10.74 14.35 7.29
C ALA A 100 -11.12 13.65 8.61
N GLY A 101 -10.14 13.40 9.50
CA GLY A 101 -10.39 12.84 10.83
C GLY A 101 -10.30 11.31 10.91
N TRP A 102 -9.66 10.66 9.95
CA TRP A 102 -9.40 9.21 9.93
C TRP A 102 -7.94 8.92 10.28
N ASP A 103 -7.70 7.96 11.15
CA ASP A 103 -6.36 7.38 11.28
C ASP A 103 -6.10 6.48 10.08
N VAL A 104 -4.89 6.55 9.51
CA VAL A 104 -4.58 5.76 8.32
C VAL A 104 -3.34 4.94 8.55
N LEU A 105 -3.50 3.63 8.64
CA LEU A 105 -2.40 2.67 8.64
C LEU A 105 -2.01 2.34 7.20
N TYR A 106 -0.75 2.50 6.88
CA TYR A 106 -0.07 1.97 5.70
C TYR A 106 1.03 1.02 6.14
N PHE A 107 1.19 -0.10 5.46
CA PHE A 107 2.28 -1.04 5.71
C PHE A 107 2.78 -1.68 4.42
N ASN A 108 4.01 -2.17 4.44
CA ASN A 108 4.56 -2.99 3.38
C ASN A 108 4.36 -4.47 3.75
N TYR A 109 3.82 -5.26 2.82
CA TYR A 109 3.65 -6.71 3.00
C TYR A 109 4.99 -7.41 3.25
N ARG A 110 4.96 -8.61 3.83
CA ARG A 110 6.16 -9.47 3.93
C ARG A 110 6.85 -9.61 2.59
N GLY A 111 8.18 -9.52 2.59
CA GLY A 111 8.98 -9.58 1.36
C GLY A 111 8.77 -8.42 0.41
N SER A 112 8.22 -7.27 0.86
CA SER A 112 8.09 -6.08 0.00
C SER A 112 8.72 -4.85 0.64
N TRP A 113 9.38 -4.02 -0.19
CA TRP A 113 9.88 -2.69 0.18
C TRP A 113 10.68 -2.67 1.49
N GLY A 114 11.55 -3.66 1.70
CA GLY A 114 12.42 -3.77 2.87
C GLY A 114 11.77 -4.39 4.10
N THR A 115 10.53 -4.84 4.02
CA THR A 115 9.95 -5.73 5.03
C THR A 115 10.54 -7.13 4.89
N PRO A 116 11.01 -7.75 5.99
CA PRO A 116 11.53 -9.13 5.96
C PRO A 116 10.49 -10.16 5.50
N GLY A 117 10.97 -11.35 5.12
CA GLY A 117 10.16 -12.48 4.68
C GLY A 117 10.02 -12.56 3.17
N ASP A 118 9.19 -13.47 2.73
CA ASP A 118 8.94 -13.75 1.32
C ASP A 118 7.57 -13.18 0.90
N PHE A 119 7.53 -12.60 -0.29
CA PHE A 119 6.27 -12.09 -0.82
C PHE A 119 5.47 -13.19 -1.53
N SER A 120 4.16 -13.27 -1.24
CA SER A 120 3.16 -13.97 -2.04
C SER A 120 1.79 -13.28 -1.88
N PHE A 121 0.83 -13.61 -2.73
CA PHE A 121 -0.54 -13.08 -2.56
C PHE A 121 -1.21 -13.67 -1.31
N THR A 122 -0.96 -14.96 -1.01
CA THR A 122 -1.37 -15.60 0.25
C THR A 122 -0.84 -14.81 1.45
N HIS A 123 0.46 -14.48 1.45
CA HIS A 123 1.06 -13.70 2.53
C HIS A 123 0.47 -12.29 2.64
N GLY A 124 0.12 -11.64 1.52
CA GLY A 124 -0.54 -10.35 1.53
C GLY A 124 -1.92 -10.37 2.21
N ILE A 125 -2.69 -11.45 2.01
CA ILE A 125 -3.99 -11.66 2.69
C ILE A 125 -3.77 -11.86 4.20
N GLU A 126 -2.81 -12.70 4.58
CA GLU A 126 -2.46 -12.93 6.00
C GLU A 126 -1.97 -11.65 6.69
N ASP A 127 -1.15 -10.86 5.99
CA ASP A 127 -0.62 -9.57 6.47
C ASP A 127 -1.73 -8.54 6.68
N THR A 128 -2.73 -8.53 5.79
CA THR A 128 -3.93 -7.69 5.95
C THR A 128 -4.71 -8.09 7.21
N ALA A 129 -4.87 -9.39 7.46
CA ALA A 129 -5.50 -9.88 8.69
C ALA A 129 -4.68 -9.52 9.95
N ALA A 130 -3.34 -9.64 9.88
CA ALA A 130 -2.44 -9.25 10.97
C ALA A 130 -2.53 -7.73 11.26
N ALA A 131 -2.64 -6.89 10.24
CA ALA A 131 -2.81 -5.45 10.39
C ALA A 131 -4.16 -5.09 11.04
N LEU A 132 -5.25 -5.78 10.67
CA LEU A 132 -6.56 -5.65 11.33
C LEU A 132 -6.49 -6.04 12.81
N ALA A 133 -5.88 -7.19 13.10
CA ALA A 133 -5.70 -7.66 14.49
C ALA A 133 -4.84 -6.69 15.31
N TYR A 134 -3.79 -6.12 14.71
CA TYR A 134 -2.91 -5.14 15.36
C TYR A 134 -3.67 -3.87 15.78
N LEU A 135 -4.45 -3.26 14.89
CA LEU A 135 -5.22 -2.05 15.22
C LEU A 135 -6.30 -2.30 16.26
N ARG A 136 -6.79 -3.53 16.39
CA ARG A 136 -7.80 -3.92 17.39
C ARG A 136 -7.23 -4.20 18.79
N ARG A 137 -5.93 -4.22 18.95
CA ARG A 137 -5.30 -4.36 20.27
C ARG A 137 -5.66 -3.15 21.14
N PRO A 138 -6.11 -3.35 22.39
CA PRO A 138 -6.53 -2.24 23.25
C PRO A 138 -5.42 -1.22 23.52
N ASP A 139 -4.17 -1.69 23.68
CA ASP A 139 -3.00 -0.83 23.88
C ASP A 139 -2.71 0.04 22.64
N VAL A 140 -2.81 -0.54 21.43
CA VAL A 140 -2.61 0.17 20.17
C VAL A 140 -3.75 1.16 19.92
N ALA A 141 -5.00 0.73 20.04
CA ALA A 141 -6.16 1.58 19.86
C ALA A 141 -6.11 2.80 20.79
N LYS A 142 -5.76 2.60 22.06
CA LYS A 142 -5.59 3.68 23.02
C LYS A 142 -4.45 4.63 22.65
N SER A 143 -3.28 4.10 22.28
CA SER A 143 -2.12 4.93 21.93
C SER A 143 -2.33 5.78 20.68
N LEU A 144 -3.07 5.27 19.71
CA LEU A 144 -3.42 5.95 18.46
C LEU A 144 -4.70 6.78 18.58
N ARG A 145 -5.43 6.70 19.68
CA ARG A 145 -6.75 7.33 19.85
C ARG A 145 -7.77 6.85 18.80
N LEU A 146 -7.65 5.60 18.34
CA LEU A 146 -8.51 5.04 17.30
C LEU A 146 -9.70 4.25 17.90
N ASP A 147 -10.79 4.17 17.12
CA ASP A 147 -11.92 3.29 17.38
C ASP A 147 -11.69 1.93 16.71
N PRO A 148 -11.36 0.87 17.46
CA PRO A 148 -11.07 -0.45 16.90
C PRO A 148 -12.29 -1.14 16.26
N THR A 149 -13.49 -0.60 16.47
CA THR A 149 -14.74 -1.13 15.89
C THR A 149 -15.07 -0.51 14.52
N ARG A 150 -14.38 0.58 14.15
CA ARG A 150 -14.61 1.34 12.92
C ARG A 150 -13.38 1.35 12.03
N ILE A 151 -13.01 0.17 11.54
CA ILE A 151 -11.89 -0.03 10.63
C ILE A 151 -12.42 -0.33 9.23
N VAL A 152 -11.91 0.41 8.23
CA VAL A 152 -12.24 0.28 6.81
C VAL A 152 -11.00 -0.17 6.05
N LEU A 153 -11.15 -1.06 5.09
CA LEU A 153 -10.10 -1.44 4.15
C LEU A 153 -10.25 -0.64 2.86
N ILE A 154 -9.17 0.01 2.41
CA ILE A 154 -9.11 0.70 1.11
C ILE A 154 -7.87 0.20 0.38
N GLY A 155 -8.04 -0.32 -0.83
CA GLY A 155 -6.92 -0.86 -1.58
C GLY A 155 -6.91 -0.49 -3.05
N HIS A 156 -5.71 -0.29 -3.59
CA HIS A 156 -5.45 0.02 -4.99
C HIS A 156 -4.86 -1.20 -5.70
N SER A 157 -5.36 -1.52 -6.89
CA SER A 157 -4.83 -2.62 -7.72
C SER A 157 -4.87 -3.96 -6.96
N MET A 158 -3.73 -4.63 -6.77
CA MET A 158 -3.61 -5.79 -5.88
C MET A 158 -4.10 -5.48 -4.45
N GLY A 159 -3.86 -4.27 -3.93
CA GLY A 159 -4.40 -3.86 -2.63
C GLY A 159 -5.93 -3.87 -2.60
N GLY A 160 -6.58 -3.61 -3.73
CA GLY A 160 -8.03 -3.77 -3.89
C GLY A 160 -8.46 -5.24 -3.75
N PHE A 161 -7.70 -6.18 -4.33
CA PHE A 161 -7.89 -7.60 -4.10
C PHE A 161 -7.72 -7.94 -2.60
N MET A 162 -6.67 -7.44 -1.95
CA MET A 162 -6.46 -7.64 -0.50
C MET A 162 -7.61 -7.07 0.34
N SER A 163 -8.20 -5.92 -0.06
CA SER A 163 -9.34 -5.34 0.67
C SER A 163 -10.61 -6.19 0.52
N VAL A 164 -10.85 -6.79 -0.64
CA VAL A 164 -11.96 -7.72 -0.89
C VAL A 164 -11.78 -9.00 -0.06
N GLU A 165 -10.59 -9.62 -0.09
CA GLU A 165 -10.28 -10.83 0.68
C GLU A 165 -10.39 -10.57 2.19
N GLY A 166 -9.78 -9.48 2.69
CA GLY A 166 -9.82 -9.12 4.09
C GLY A 166 -11.21 -8.80 4.60
N ALA A 167 -12.02 -8.06 3.83
CA ALA A 167 -13.40 -7.76 4.20
C ALA A 167 -14.32 -8.99 4.13
N ALA A 168 -14.09 -9.92 3.21
CA ALA A 168 -14.85 -11.15 3.12
C ALA A 168 -14.54 -12.11 4.27
N ALA A 169 -13.27 -12.19 4.70
CA ALA A 169 -12.83 -13.04 5.79
C ALA A 169 -13.20 -12.51 7.19
N ASP A 170 -13.34 -11.18 7.33
CA ASP A 170 -13.57 -10.55 8.63
C ASP A 170 -14.95 -9.84 8.70
N PRO A 171 -15.95 -10.45 9.34
CA PRO A 171 -17.28 -9.87 9.44
C PRO A 171 -17.36 -8.58 10.29
N ALA A 172 -16.31 -8.22 11.02
CA ALA A 172 -16.25 -6.94 11.72
C ALA A 172 -15.85 -5.77 10.81
N VAL A 173 -15.27 -6.03 9.63
CA VAL A 173 -15.05 -5.02 8.59
C VAL A 173 -16.38 -4.73 7.90
N LYS A 174 -17.02 -3.59 8.20
CA LYS A 174 -18.35 -3.22 7.71
C LYS A 174 -18.31 -2.44 6.40
N ALA A 175 -17.16 -1.89 6.03
CA ALA A 175 -17.01 -1.13 4.80
C ALA A 175 -15.63 -1.38 4.17
N PHE A 176 -15.58 -1.39 2.84
CA PHE A 176 -14.33 -1.51 2.07
C PHE A 176 -14.39 -0.69 0.79
N ALA A 177 -13.23 -0.31 0.28
CA ALA A 177 -13.12 0.34 -1.01
C ALA A 177 -12.05 -0.32 -1.89
N THR A 178 -12.36 -0.38 -3.19
CA THR A 178 -11.41 -0.80 -4.23
C THR A 178 -11.14 0.36 -5.18
N ILE A 179 -9.88 0.56 -5.51
CA ILE A 179 -9.42 1.56 -6.48
C ILE A 179 -8.71 0.77 -7.58
N SER A 180 -9.32 0.67 -8.77
CA SER A 180 -8.79 -0.14 -9.88
C SER A 180 -8.33 -1.53 -9.44
N ALA A 181 -9.17 -2.26 -8.72
CA ALA A 181 -8.77 -3.54 -8.14
C ALA A 181 -8.52 -4.61 -9.21
N ALA A 182 -7.50 -5.42 -9.02
CA ALA A 182 -7.21 -6.57 -9.86
C ALA A 182 -7.91 -7.82 -9.30
N ASP A 183 -8.91 -8.36 -9.99
CA ASP A 183 -9.52 -9.67 -9.66
C ASP A 183 -8.55 -10.81 -10.04
N LEU A 184 -7.49 -10.99 -9.21
CA LEU A 184 -6.41 -11.93 -9.51
C LEU A 184 -6.91 -13.36 -9.66
N GLY A 185 -7.82 -13.81 -8.78
CA GLY A 185 -8.43 -15.13 -8.88
C GLY A 185 -9.30 -15.29 -10.11
N GLY A 186 -10.15 -14.29 -10.41
CA GLY A 186 -11.01 -14.28 -11.58
C GLY A 186 -10.23 -14.29 -12.89
N ARG A 187 -9.13 -13.53 -12.96
CA ARG A 187 -8.23 -13.52 -14.12
C ARG A 187 -7.57 -14.87 -14.36
N MET A 188 -7.04 -15.52 -13.31
CA MET A 188 -6.47 -16.85 -13.43
C MET A 188 -7.53 -17.88 -13.86
N LYS A 189 -8.72 -17.84 -13.26
CA LYS A 189 -9.86 -18.70 -13.64
C LYS A 189 -10.24 -18.53 -15.11
N GLN A 190 -10.29 -17.28 -15.59
CA GLN A 190 -10.59 -16.97 -16.99
C GLN A 190 -9.48 -17.48 -17.94
N MET A 191 -8.20 -17.33 -17.58
CA MET A 191 -7.10 -17.86 -18.36
C MET A 191 -7.18 -19.40 -18.48
N GLN A 192 -7.45 -20.10 -17.39
CA GLN A 192 -7.61 -21.56 -17.38
C GLN A 192 -8.83 -22.05 -18.16
N ALA A 193 -9.86 -21.21 -18.32
CA ALA A 193 -11.02 -21.56 -19.15
C ALA A 193 -10.74 -21.53 -20.65
N THR A 194 -9.68 -20.83 -21.08
CA THR A 194 -9.37 -20.60 -22.51
C THR A 194 -8.07 -21.26 -22.98
N GLN A 195 -7.24 -21.75 -22.07
CA GLN A 195 -5.94 -22.35 -22.35
C GLN A 195 -5.54 -23.38 -21.28
N ALA A 196 -4.60 -24.26 -21.61
CA ALA A 196 -4.06 -25.23 -20.68
C ALA A 196 -3.43 -24.55 -19.45
N THR A 197 -3.54 -25.18 -18.29
CA THR A 197 -3.01 -24.61 -17.02
C THR A 197 -1.54 -24.19 -17.08
N PRO A 198 -0.59 -24.95 -17.69
CA PRO A 198 0.80 -24.50 -17.82
C PRO A 198 0.94 -23.19 -18.62
N ASP A 199 0.16 -23.02 -19.69
CA ASP A 199 0.19 -21.82 -20.53
C ASP A 199 -0.43 -20.62 -19.80
N ALA A 200 -1.51 -20.84 -19.04
CA ALA A 200 -2.10 -19.83 -18.17
C ALA A 200 -1.11 -19.33 -17.10
N ILE A 201 -0.38 -20.26 -16.47
CA ILE A 201 0.67 -19.93 -15.50
C ILE A 201 1.79 -19.14 -16.17
N ALA A 202 2.29 -19.57 -17.31
CA ALA A 202 3.36 -18.90 -18.05
C ALA A 202 2.96 -17.47 -18.44
N LYS A 203 1.75 -17.29 -18.94
CA LYS A 203 1.21 -15.97 -19.30
C LYS A 203 1.04 -15.05 -18.09
N MET A 204 0.51 -15.56 -16.99
CA MET A 204 0.39 -14.80 -15.74
C MET A 204 1.78 -14.42 -15.21
N ALA A 205 2.72 -15.35 -15.16
CA ALA A 205 4.09 -15.10 -14.72
C ALA A 205 4.78 -14.02 -15.58
N ALA A 206 4.60 -14.05 -16.89
CA ALA A 206 5.13 -13.03 -17.79
C ALA A 206 4.53 -11.64 -17.51
N GLY A 207 3.22 -11.56 -17.25
CA GLY A 207 2.55 -10.32 -16.83
C GLY A 207 3.11 -9.77 -15.53
N LEU A 208 3.23 -10.60 -14.49
CA LEU A 208 3.80 -10.21 -13.20
C LEU A 208 5.25 -9.74 -13.32
N ALA A 209 6.07 -10.41 -14.15
CA ALA A 209 7.44 -9.98 -14.39
C ALA A 209 7.53 -8.61 -15.07
N ALA A 210 6.59 -8.31 -15.97
CA ALA A 210 6.53 -7.03 -16.69
C ALA A 210 6.20 -5.83 -15.78
N GLU A 211 5.54 -6.06 -14.63
CA GLU A 211 5.26 -5.02 -13.63
C GLU A 211 6.52 -4.55 -12.86
N GLY A 212 7.65 -5.25 -12.96
CA GLY A 212 8.91 -4.86 -12.32
C GLY A 212 9.01 -5.27 -10.85
N MET A 213 9.43 -6.50 -10.60
CA MET A 213 9.43 -7.12 -9.26
C MET A 213 10.61 -6.72 -8.35
N ALA A 214 11.44 -5.74 -8.70
CA ALA A 214 12.61 -5.36 -7.91
C ALA A 214 12.34 -5.03 -6.43
N PRO A 215 11.19 -4.45 -6.03
CA PRO A 215 10.87 -4.22 -4.63
C PRO A 215 10.51 -5.47 -3.83
N LEU A 216 10.38 -6.63 -4.46
CA LEU A 216 9.90 -7.87 -3.86
C LEU A 216 11.04 -8.86 -3.61
N ALA A 217 10.98 -9.56 -2.50
CA ALA A 217 11.95 -10.57 -2.09
C ALA A 217 11.27 -11.95 -1.89
N GLY A 218 12.07 -13.02 -2.00
CA GLY A 218 11.62 -14.38 -1.73
C GLY A 218 10.57 -14.95 -2.67
N CYS A 219 10.32 -14.28 -3.82
CA CYS A 219 9.33 -14.72 -4.79
C CYS A 219 9.87 -14.75 -6.21
N THR A 220 9.17 -15.48 -7.07
CA THR A 220 9.40 -15.49 -8.52
C THR A 220 8.08 -15.28 -9.24
N PRO A 221 8.07 -14.76 -10.47
CA PRO A 221 6.83 -14.63 -11.25
C PRO A 221 6.07 -15.94 -11.36
N GLN A 222 6.80 -17.04 -11.57
CA GLN A 222 6.23 -18.40 -11.64
C GLN A 222 5.63 -18.85 -10.31
N GLY A 223 6.30 -18.57 -9.18
CA GLY A 223 5.81 -18.89 -7.83
C GLY A 223 4.51 -18.14 -7.52
N LEU A 224 4.44 -16.85 -7.88
CA LEU A 224 3.23 -16.04 -7.71
C LEU A 224 2.08 -16.50 -8.60
N ALA A 225 2.36 -16.89 -9.86
CA ALA A 225 1.33 -17.47 -10.73
C ALA A 225 0.81 -18.82 -10.20
N ASN A 226 1.67 -19.64 -9.62
CA ASN A 226 1.27 -20.90 -8.96
C ASN A 226 0.41 -20.66 -7.72
N ASP A 227 0.72 -19.61 -6.92
CA ASP A 227 -0.11 -19.20 -5.77
C ASP A 227 -1.55 -18.87 -6.22
N LEU A 228 -1.73 -18.16 -7.34
CA LEU A 228 -3.05 -17.88 -7.92
C LEU A 228 -3.78 -19.17 -8.38
N VAL A 229 -3.06 -20.13 -8.98
CA VAL A 229 -3.65 -21.41 -9.40
C VAL A 229 -4.15 -22.22 -8.22
N GLN A 230 -3.40 -22.26 -7.13
CA GLN A 230 -3.79 -22.98 -5.91
C GLN A 230 -5.10 -22.45 -5.30
N HIS A 231 -5.40 -21.17 -5.53
CA HIS A 231 -6.54 -20.49 -4.95
C HIS A 231 -7.63 -20.09 -5.97
N VAL A 232 -7.52 -20.56 -7.21
CA VAL A 232 -8.47 -20.23 -8.31
C VAL A 232 -9.92 -20.54 -8.00
N ALA A 233 -10.19 -21.47 -7.09
CA ALA A 233 -11.54 -21.85 -6.67
C ALA A 233 -12.13 -20.92 -5.60
N THR A 234 -11.30 -20.10 -4.93
CA THR A 234 -11.75 -19.33 -3.76
C THR A 234 -11.47 -17.83 -3.84
N TRP A 235 -10.53 -17.38 -4.69
CA TRP A 235 -10.14 -15.98 -4.80
C TRP A 235 -10.85 -15.11 -5.84
N PRO A 236 -11.63 -15.64 -6.80
CA PRO A 236 -12.42 -14.76 -7.68
C PRO A 236 -13.36 -13.86 -6.86
N PHE A 237 -13.49 -12.61 -7.25
CA PHE A 237 -14.42 -11.67 -6.59
C PHE A 237 -15.86 -12.17 -6.59
N ALA A 238 -16.26 -12.91 -7.64
CA ALA A 238 -17.57 -13.51 -7.71
C ALA A 238 -17.87 -14.47 -6.54
N ASP A 239 -16.84 -15.15 -6.01
CA ASP A 239 -16.97 -16.11 -4.91
C ASP A 239 -17.02 -15.40 -3.53
N LYS A 240 -16.79 -14.06 -3.48
CA LYS A 240 -16.86 -13.24 -2.27
C LYS A 240 -18.19 -12.50 -2.09
N VAL A 241 -19.01 -12.46 -3.13
CA VAL A 241 -20.26 -11.69 -3.16
C VAL A 241 -21.17 -12.01 -1.99
N GLU A 242 -21.34 -13.29 -1.66
CA GLU A 242 -22.23 -13.71 -0.56
C GLU A 242 -21.74 -13.18 0.80
N ALA A 243 -20.43 -13.23 1.06
CA ALA A 243 -19.85 -12.71 2.30
C ALA A 243 -19.87 -11.18 2.39
N LEU A 244 -19.92 -10.49 1.25
CA LEU A 244 -19.80 -9.04 1.16
C LEU A 244 -21.13 -8.31 0.92
N LYS A 245 -22.22 -8.99 0.58
CA LYS A 245 -23.52 -8.40 0.18
C LYS A 245 -24.18 -7.47 1.21
N SER A 246 -23.68 -7.45 2.44
CA SER A 246 -24.17 -6.55 3.51
C SER A 246 -23.13 -5.49 3.92
N ARG A 247 -22.05 -5.32 3.15
CA ARG A 247 -21.00 -4.34 3.43
C ARG A 247 -21.22 -3.08 2.63
N THR A 248 -20.87 -1.93 3.18
CA THR A 248 -20.82 -0.69 2.40
C THR A 248 -19.57 -0.70 1.52
N ALA A 249 -19.74 -0.65 0.20
CA ALA A 249 -18.65 -0.74 -0.76
C ALA A 249 -18.51 0.53 -1.60
N LEU A 250 -17.26 0.98 -1.83
CA LEU A 250 -16.90 1.92 -2.87
C LEU A 250 -16.03 1.20 -3.90
N ILE A 251 -16.42 1.25 -5.16
CA ILE A 251 -15.67 0.69 -6.28
C ILE A 251 -15.31 1.81 -7.23
N VAL A 252 -14.03 2.18 -7.26
CA VAL A 252 -13.48 3.19 -8.16
C VAL A 252 -12.78 2.50 -9.31
N THR A 253 -13.06 2.94 -10.54
CA THR A 253 -12.47 2.42 -11.78
C THR A 253 -11.84 3.53 -12.60
N SER A 254 -10.92 3.17 -13.50
CA SER A 254 -10.30 4.07 -14.47
C SER A 254 -10.20 3.42 -15.86
N ASP A 255 -9.58 4.10 -16.83
CA ASP A 255 -9.38 3.59 -18.20
C ASP A 255 -8.16 2.66 -18.33
N ASP A 256 -7.87 1.88 -17.28
CA ASP A 256 -6.69 1.03 -17.12
C ASP A 256 -6.90 -0.43 -17.57
N GLY A 257 -8.07 -0.75 -18.11
CA GLY A 257 -8.44 -2.11 -18.54
C GLY A 257 -8.97 -3.00 -17.41
N LEU A 258 -9.11 -2.51 -16.17
CA LEU A 258 -9.68 -3.23 -15.02
C LEU A 258 -11.16 -2.89 -14.77
N ALA A 259 -11.69 -1.88 -15.45
CA ALA A 259 -13.04 -1.37 -15.21
C ALA A 259 -14.11 -2.45 -15.34
N ASP A 260 -14.01 -3.33 -16.34
CA ASP A 260 -15.03 -4.35 -16.61
C ASP A 260 -15.16 -5.38 -15.48
N GLU A 261 -14.03 -5.85 -14.92
CA GLU A 261 -14.08 -6.83 -13.81
C GLU A 261 -14.64 -6.20 -12.54
N ASN A 262 -14.26 -4.95 -12.24
CA ASN A 262 -14.78 -4.19 -11.11
C ASN A 262 -16.27 -3.87 -11.26
N ASN A 263 -16.73 -3.52 -12.46
CA ASN A 263 -18.13 -3.27 -12.76
C ASN A 263 -18.97 -4.56 -12.65
N ARG A 264 -18.45 -5.70 -13.10
CA ARG A 264 -19.09 -7.01 -12.89
C ARG A 264 -19.22 -7.34 -11.41
N PHE A 265 -18.20 -7.08 -10.61
CA PHE A 265 -18.24 -7.29 -9.16
C PHE A 265 -19.29 -6.39 -8.50
N ALA A 266 -19.32 -5.09 -8.82
CA ALA A 266 -20.34 -4.16 -8.33
C ALA A 266 -21.76 -4.61 -8.69
N ALA A 267 -21.96 -5.05 -9.93
CA ALA A 267 -23.25 -5.56 -10.39
C ALA A 267 -23.66 -6.84 -9.65
N ALA A 268 -22.70 -7.74 -9.37
CA ALA A 268 -22.94 -8.97 -8.62
C ALA A 268 -23.34 -8.69 -7.16
N LEU A 269 -22.69 -7.75 -6.47
CA LEU A 269 -23.07 -7.30 -5.12
C LEU A 269 -24.50 -6.73 -5.11
N ARG A 270 -24.83 -5.84 -6.04
CA ARG A 270 -26.20 -5.27 -6.14
C ARG A 270 -27.25 -6.35 -6.42
N LYS A 271 -26.94 -7.31 -7.30
CA LYS A 271 -27.83 -8.44 -7.59
C LYS A 271 -28.05 -9.34 -6.37
N ALA A 272 -27.07 -9.48 -5.50
CA ALA A 272 -27.18 -10.23 -4.23
C ALA A 272 -27.95 -9.46 -3.14
N GLY A 273 -28.44 -8.26 -3.44
CA GLY A 273 -29.26 -7.45 -2.52
C GLY A 273 -28.50 -6.35 -1.79
N ASP A 274 -27.25 -6.09 -2.14
CA ASP A 274 -26.49 -4.99 -1.54
C ASP A 274 -26.95 -3.63 -2.10
N SER A 275 -27.56 -2.82 -1.25
CA SER A 275 -27.99 -1.46 -1.57
C SER A 275 -26.94 -0.39 -1.31
N HIS A 276 -25.78 -0.76 -0.76
CA HIS A 276 -24.74 0.17 -0.31
C HIS A 276 -23.49 0.18 -1.19
N VAL A 277 -23.62 -0.24 -2.45
CA VAL A 277 -22.54 -0.22 -3.45
C VAL A 277 -22.51 1.10 -4.19
N THR A 278 -21.49 1.92 -3.93
CA THR A 278 -21.17 3.13 -4.69
C THR A 278 -20.13 2.81 -5.77
N THR A 279 -20.34 3.27 -6.98
CA THR A 279 -19.36 3.16 -8.08
C THR A 279 -18.98 4.54 -8.57
N VAL A 280 -17.69 4.74 -8.85
CA VAL A 280 -17.13 5.96 -9.44
C VAL A 280 -16.18 5.55 -10.56
N HIS A 281 -16.31 6.19 -11.72
CA HIS A 281 -15.35 6.04 -12.82
C HIS A 281 -14.63 7.35 -13.06
N LEU A 282 -13.30 7.32 -13.13
CA LEU A 282 -12.47 8.47 -13.45
C LEU A 282 -11.70 8.16 -14.74
N PRO A 283 -11.82 8.99 -15.81
CA PRO A 283 -11.14 8.75 -17.08
C PRO A 283 -9.65 9.13 -16.95
N THR A 284 -8.84 8.18 -16.53
CA THR A 284 -7.42 8.37 -16.22
C THR A 284 -6.66 7.05 -16.28
N ASP A 285 -5.33 7.10 -16.06
CA ASP A 285 -4.47 5.94 -15.96
C ASP A 285 -4.66 5.15 -14.65
N HIS A 286 -3.94 4.01 -14.54
CA HIS A 286 -4.01 3.13 -13.37
C HIS A 286 -3.58 3.81 -12.06
N SER A 287 -2.68 4.78 -12.10
CA SER A 287 -2.20 5.54 -10.94
C SER A 287 -3.04 6.77 -10.62
N TYR A 288 -4.07 7.05 -11.44
CA TYR A 288 -4.90 8.26 -11.33
C TYR A 288 -4.08 9.55 -11.43
N SER A 289 -3.06 9.57 -12.28
CA SER A 289 -2.00 10.59 -12.29
C SER A 289 -2.52 12.01 -12.45
N ASP A 290 -3.51 12.24 -13.29
CA ASP A 290 -4.15 13.55 -13.53
C ASP A 290 -5.49 13.73 -12.80
N GLN A 291 -5.95 12.72 -12.02
CA GLN A 291 -7.23 12.72 -11.31
C GLN A 291 -7.07 12.49 -9.79
N ARG A 292 -5.88 12.75 -9.22
CA ARG A 292 -5.61 12.53 -7.78
C ARG A 292 -6.59 13.28 -6.86
N ILE A 293 -6.94 14.52 -7.22
CA ILE A 293 -7.88 15.34 -6.46
C ILE A 293 -9.29 14.75 -6.52
N GLU A 294 -9.73 14.30 -7.69
CA GLU A 294 -11.06 13.71 -7.86
C GLU A 294 -11.16 12.34 -7.17
N LEU A 295 -10.10 11.53 -7.22
CA LEU A 295 -10.01 10.29 -6.45
C LEU A 295 -10.15 10.58 -4.94
N SER A 296 -9.40 11.56 -4.43
CA SER A 296 -9.49 11.97 -3.03
C SER A 296 -10.90 12.42 -2.67
N ARG A 297 -11.54 13.25 -3.49
CA ARG A 297 -12.93 13.70 -3.28
C ARG A 297 -13.92 12.55 -3.23
N ALA A 298 -13.79 11.58 -4.14
CA ALA A 298 -14.67 10.41 -4.18
C ALA A 298 -14.56 9.58 -2.90
N VAL A 299 -13.32 9.28 -2.48
CA VAL A 299 -13.05 8.51 -1.26
C VAL A 299 -13.52 9.25 -0.02
N LEU A 300 -13.19 10.54 0.14
CA LEU A 300 -13.60 11.34 1.29
C LEU A 300 -15.12 11.50 1.39
N LYS A 301 -15.81 11.72 0.26
CA LYS A 301 -17.27 11.78 0.21
C LYS A 301 -17.91 10.47 0.69
N TRP A 302 -17.36 9.33 0.24
CA TRP A 302 -17.85 8.02 0.66
C TRP A 302 -17.57 7.75 2.15
N LEU A 303 -16.36 8.03 2.64
CA LEU A 303 -16.01 7.90 4.05
C LEU A 303 -16.91 8.75 4.97
N ALA A 304 -17.25 9.97 4.54
CA ALA A 304 -18.15 10.86 5.29
C ALA A 304 -19.61 10.35 5.35
N ALA A 305 -20.01 9.50 4.42
CA ALA A 305 -21.35 8.90 4.37
C ALA A 305 -21.46 7.60 5.18
N LEU A 306 -20.36 7.04 5.67
CA LEU A 306 -20.39 5.83 6.49
C LEU A 306 -21.06 6.10 7.84
N PRO A 307 -21.80 5.13 8.40
CA PRO A 307 -22.40 5.22 9.74
C PRO A 307 -21.36 5.59 10.81
N ARG A 308 -21.77 6.46 11.72
CA ARG A 308 -20.94 6.88 12.87
C ARG A 308 -20.98 5.87 13.99
#